data_c3afe4375c18c939f40b8efe52d81dec
#
_entry.id   c3afe4375c18c939f40b8efe52d81dec
#
_cell.length_a   1.000
_cell.length_b   1.000
_cell.length_c   1.000
_cell.angle_alpha   90.00
_cell.angle_beta   90.00
_cell.angle_gamma   90.00
#
_symmetry.space_group_name_H-M   'P 1'
#
loop_
_entity.id
_entity.type
_entity.pdbx_description
1 polymer ?
#
loop_
_entity_poly.entity_id
_entity_poly.type
_entity_poly.pdbx_seq_one_letter_code
_entity_poly.pdbx_strand_id
1 'polypeptide(L)'
;MHILEQKIRNARAGGRTALIPFITAGFPSPERFRGAVEELDAHGADIIEIGIPFSDPVADGPVVEEASRRALASGVTLRGILKDLRTFPRLQAGLVLMGYMNPILQYGPDSFARDAADAGVAGCIIPDVPLEESGELRATLGARGIALIPLVGQNTAEERMREYAAVSEGFVYVVSVMGTTGVRDGLPPQMLDTLRRARDAFSLPLALGFGLNRPEQLDAVPAGLQPDAAVFGSALLRHIDAGRPAGEFLDAWR
;
A
#
# COMPACT_ATOMS: atom_id res chain seq x y z
N MET A 1 -0.75 -5.34 -19.29
CA MET A 1 -0.22 -4.45 -18.23
C MET A 1 -1.35 -4.14 -17.25
N HIS A 2 -1.12 -4.40 -15.98
CA HIS A 2 -2.10 -4.20 -14.92
C HIS A 2 -2.36 -2.70 -14.66
N ILE A 3 -3.58 -2.31 -14.23
CA ILE A 3 -3.96 -0.90 -14.06
C ILE A 3 -3.08 -0.17 -13.02
N LEU A 4 -2.68 -0.84 -11.93
CA LEU A 4 -1.79 -0.26 -10.91
C LEU A 4 -0.39 0.01 -11.48
N GLU A 5 0.15 -0.92 -12.28
CA GLU A 5 1.41 -0.72 -13.00
C GLU A 5 1.32 0.48 -13.93
N GLN A 6 0.24 0.57 -14.71
CA GLN A 6 0.02 1.68 -15.65
C GLN A 6 0.01 3.05 -14.94
N LYS A 7 -0.66 3.14 -13.78
CA LYS A 7 -0.70 4.38 -13.00
C LYS A 7 0.68 4.84 -12.54
N ILE A 8 1.49 3.93 -12.01
CA ILE A 8 2.85 4.25 -11.56
C ILE A 8 3.71 4.65 -12.78
N ARG A 9 3.65 3.90 -13.88
CA ARG A 9 4.41 4.23 -15.10
C ARG A 9 3.99 5.57 -15.71
N ASN A 10 2.71 5.92 -15.66
CA ASN A 10 2.22 7.21 -16.13
C ASN A 10 2.78 8.37 -15.30
N ALA A 11 2.83 8.22 -13.97
CA ALA A 11 3.45 9.21 -13.09
C ALA A 11 4.95 9.38 -13.43
N ARG A 12 5.67 8.27 -13.61
CA ARG A 12 7.09 8.29 -14.00
C ARG A 12 7.32 8.91 -15.37
N ALA A 13 6.47 8.63 -16.36
CA ALA A 13 6.54 9.25 -17.68
C ALA A 13 6.29 10.77 -17.62
N GLY A 14 5.51 11.23 -16.63
CA GLY A 14 5.32 12.64 -16.29
C GLY A 14 6.46 13.27 -15.48
N GLY A 15 7.56 12.53 -15.24
CA GLY A 15 8.75 13.03 -14.52
C GLY A 15 8.64 13.06 -13.00
N ARG A 16 7.61 12.43 -12.40
CA ARG A 16 7.41 12.41 -10.94
C ARG A 16 7.36 11.00 -10.37
N THR A 17 7.59 10.87 -9.09
CA THR A 17 7.35 9.64 -8.33
C THR A 17 5.84 9.50 -8.09
N ALA A 18 5.29 8.29 -8.28
CA ALA A 18 3.90 8.02 -7.96
C ALA A 18 3.65 8.08 -6.44
N LEU A 19 2.48 8.56 -6.04
CA LEU A 19 2.12 8.74 -4.64
C LEU A 19 1.11 7.67 -4.20
N ILE A 20 1.45 6.91 -3.16
CA ILE A 20 0.63 5.85 -2.59
C ILE A 20 0.40 6.14 -1.09
N PRO A 21 -0.57 7.00 -0.75
CA PRO A 21 -0.97 7.19 0.64
C PRO A 21 -1.67 5.96 1.20
N PHE A 22 -1.29 5.56 2.43
CA PHE A 22 -1.99 4.56 3.23
C PHE A 22 -2.90 5.21 4.24
N ILE A 23 -4.13 4.72 4.35
CA ILE A 23 -5.09 5.13 5.38
C ILE A 23 -5.81 3.90 5.93
N THR A 24 -5.89 3.77 7.26
CA THR A 24 -6.70 2.72 7.90
C THR A 24 -8.18 2.98 7.67
N ALA A 25 -8.94 1.98 7.22
CA ALA A 25 -10.38 2.11 7.01
C ALA A 25 -11.10 2.49 8.32
N GLY A 26 -11.95 3.51 8.26
CA GLY A 26 -12.62 4.07 9.43
C GLY A 26 -11.78 5.02 10.27
N PHE A 27 -10.57 5.40 9.84
CA PHE A 27 -9.75 6.41 10.51
C PHE A 27 -9.89 7.79 9.82
N PRO A 28 -9.92 8.90 10.53
CA PRO A 28 -9.83 9.07 12.00
C PRO A 28 -11.13 8.71 12.73
N SER A 29 -12.23 8.63 12.03
CA SER A 29 -13.52 8.05 12.43
C SER A 29 -14.27 7.53 11.20
N PRO A 30 -15.25 6.60 11.35
CA PRO A 30 -16.00 6.08 10.20
C PRO A 30 -16.62 7.18 9.33
N GLU A 31 -17.13 8.25 9.93
CA GLU A 31 -17.79 9.35 9.22
C GLU A 31 -16.81 10.21 8.42
N ARG A 32 -15.57 10.33 8.89
CA ARG A 32 -14.54 11.17 8.25
C ARG A 32 -13.68 10.40 7.24
N PHE A 33 -13.68 9.06 7.30
CA PHE A 33 -12.86 8.20 6.45
C PHE A 33 -13.09 8.47 4.97
N ARG A 34 -14.36 8.50 4.55
CA ARG A 34 -14.72 8.75 3.15
C ARG A 34 -14.16 10.08 2.63
N GLY A 35 -14.40 11.15 3.37
CA GLY A 35 -13.88 12.48 3.00
C GLY A 35 -12.36 12.51 2.88
N ALA A 36 -11.64 11.83 3.80
CA ALA A 36 -10.19 11.73 3.72
C ALA A 36 -9.71 11.00 2.45
N VAL A 37 -10.37 9.91 2.03
CA VAL A 37 -10.06 9.21 0.78
C VAL A 37 -10.34 10.09 -0.43
N GLU A 38 -11.47 10.79 -0.47
CA GLU A 38 -11.83 11.71 -1.54
C GLU A 38 -10.84 12.88 -1.65
N GLU A 39 -10.36 13.42 -0.52
CA GLU A 39 -9.31 14.43 -0.48
C GLU A 39 -7.98 13.91 -1.04
N LEU A 40 -7.56 12.70 -0.67
CA LEU A 40 -6.35 12.08 -1.21
C LEU A 40 -6.43 11.92 -2.73
N ASP A 41 -7.56 11.47 -3.26
CA ASP A 41 -7.81 11.34 -4.69
C ASP A 41 -7.75 12.70 -5.40
N ALA A 42 -8.46 13.70 -4.88
CA ALA A 42 -8.50 15.05 -5.43
C ALA A 42 -7.12 15.74 -5.44
N HIS A 43 -6.26 15.41 -4.45
CA HIS A 43 -4.89 15.91 -4.35
C HIS A 43 -3.87 15.02 -5.07
N GLY A 44 -4.31 14.09 -5.95
CA GLY A 44 -3.50 13.38 -6.94
C GLY A 44 -2.73 12.20 -6.40
N ALA A 45 -3.29 11.47 -5.46
CA ALA A 45 -2.85 10.10 -5.20
C ALA A 45 -2.95 9.28 -6.50
N ASP A 46 -1.91 8.53 -6.83
CA ASP A 46 -1.96 7.60 -7.97
C ASP A 46 -2.62 6.27 -7.59
N ILE A 47 -2.37 5.84 -6.37
CA ILE A 47 -2.97 4.67 -5.74
C ILE A 47 -3.29 5.05 -4.29
N ILE A 48 -4.41 4.58 -3.76
CA ILE A 48 -4.75 4.72 -2.34
C ILE A 48 -4.74 3.32 -1.72
N GLU A 49 -3.89 3.14 -0.72
CA GLU A 49 -3.80 1.91 0.07
C GLU A 49 -4.72 2.02 1.28
N ILE A 50 -5.73 1.16 1.35
CA ILE A 50 -6.70 1.13 2.43
C ILE A 50 -6.40 -0.05 3.35
N GLY A 51 -5.99 0.24 4.58
CA GLY A 51 -5.72 -0.75 5.60
C GLY A 51 -7.00 -1.35 6.19
N ILE A 52 -7.13 -2.67 6.14
CA ILE A 52 -8.19 -3.42 6.83
C ILE A 52 -7.80 -3.53 8.30
N PRO A 53 -8.57 -2.94 9.24
CA PRO A 53 -8.24 -3.03 10.66
C PRO A 53 -8.20 -4.49 11.14
N PHE A 54 -7.15 -4.82 11.90
CA PHE A 54 -6.96 -6.16 12.45
C PHE A 54 -6.47 -6.06 13.91
N SER A 55 -6.85 -7.04 14.75
CA SER A 55 -6.51 -7.05 16.18
C SER A 55 -5.07 -7.43 16.46
N ASP A 56 -4.46 -8.21 15.56
CA ASP A 56 -3.14 -8.83 15.76
C ASP A 56 -2.18 -8.53 14.58
N PRO A 57 -1.88 -7.24 14.32
CA PRO A 57 -1.20 -6.78 13.11
C PRO A 57 0.33 -6.91 13.23
N VAL A 58 0.86 -8.11 12.98
CA VAL A 58 2.29 -8.45 13.17
C VAL A 58 3.26 -7.68 12.26
N ALA A 59 2.80 -7.07 11.19
CA ALA A 59 3.62 -6.31 10.24
C ALA A 59 3.49 -4.78 10.42
N ASP A 60 2.58 -4.31 11.29
CA ASP A 60 2.27 -2.89 11.43
C ASP A 60 3.13 -2.24 12.52
N GLY A 61 3.33 -0.93 12.39
CA GLY A 61 3.93 -0.13 13.44
C GLY A 61 2.88 0.51 14.36
N PRO A 62 3.31 1.07 15.50
CA PRO A 62 2.41 1.50 16.58
C PRO A 62 1.36 2.54 16.16
N VAL A 63 1.64 3.35 15.13
CA VAL A 63 0.67 4.34 14.62
C VAL A 63 -0.47 3.66 13.85
N VAL A 64 -0.13 2.65 13.02
CA VAL A 64 -1.11 1.88 12.25
C VAL A 64 -1.90 0.97 13.18
N GLU A 65 -1.24 0.33 14.16
CA GLU A 65 -1.88 -0.47 15.22
C GLU A 65 -2.92 0.36 15.99
N GLU A 66 -2.56 1.56 16.41
CA GLU A 66 -3.49 2.44 17.14
C GLU A 66 -4.68 2.88 16.26
N ALA A 67 -4.44 3.19 14.99
CA ALA A 67 -5.50 3.51 14.05
C ALA A 67 -6.44 2.29 13.85
N SER A 68 -5.90 1.09 13.70
CA SER A 68 -6.66 -0.17 13.62
C SER A 68 -7.48 -0.43 14.88
N ARG A 69 -6.88 -0.25 16.06
CA ARG A 69 -7.56 -0.41 17.34
C ARG A 69 -8.77 0.52 17.47
N ARG A 70 -8.62 1.79 17.09
CA ARG A 70 -9.71 2.79 17.11
C ARG A 70 -10.82 2.44 16.11
N ALA A 71 -10.46 2.02 14.91
CA ALA A 71 -11.41 1.60 13.89
C ALA A 71 -12.23 0.37 14.34
N LEU A 72 -11.57 -0.66 14.88
CA LEU A 72 -12.24 -1.84 15.43
C LEU A 72 -13.17 -1.47 16.60
N ALA A 73 -12.74 -0.61 17.51
CA ALA A 73 -13.58 -0.12 18.61
C ALA A 73 -14.82 0.64 18.12
N SER A 74 -14.76 1.23 16.93
CA SER A 74 -15.89 1.91 16.27
C SER A 74 -16.75 0.95 15.42
N GLY A 75 -16.49 -0.37 15.48
CA GLY A 75 -17.29 -1.38 14.79
C GLY A 75 -16.98 -1.55 13.29
N VAL A 76 -15.82 -1.04 12.82
CA VAL A 76 -15.40 -1.24 11.42
C VAL A 76 -15.12 -2.72 11.16
N THR A 77 -15.66 -3.24 10.05
CA THR A 77 -15.49 -4.64 9.61
C THR A 77 -15.13 -4.69 8.14
N LEU A 78 -14.44 -5.75 7.69
CA LEU A 78 -14.13 -5.95 6.27
C LEU A 78 -15.38 -5.88 5.38
N ARG A 79 -16.49 -6.47 5.83
CA ARG A 79 -17.78 -6.40 5.10
C ARG A 79 -18.30 -4.96 4.99
N GLY A 80 -18.19 -4.18 6.06
CA GLY A 80 -18.55 -2.76 6.08
C GLY A 80 -17.70 -1.96 5.11
N ILE A 81 -16.38 -2.15 5.14
CA ILE A 81 -15.41 -1.49 4.25
C ILE A 81 -15.78 -1.72 2.79
N LEU A 82 -15.96 -2.97 2.36
CA LEU A 82 -16.28 -3.29 0.97
C LEU A 82 -17.64 -2.73 0.55
N LYS A 83 -18.63 -2.73 1.46
CA LYS A 83 -19.94 -2.11 1.21
C LYS A 83 -19.81 -0.60 1.03
N ASP A 84 -19.03 0.06 1.87
CA ASP A 84 -18.86 1.52 1.81
C ASP A 84 -18.10 1.95 0.56
N LEU A 85 -17.01 1.26 0.21
CA LEU A 85 -16.22 1.53 -1.00
C LEU A 85 -17.05 1.48 -2.29
N ARG A 86 -18.03 0.58 -2.38
CA ARG A 86 -18.97 0.53 -3.52
C ARG A 86 -19.81 1.80 -3.69
N THR A 87 -19.97 2.58 -2.64
CA THR A 87 -20.75 3.82 -2.65
C THR A 87 -19.89 5.06 -2.94
N PHE A 88 -18.58 4.90 -3.02
CA PHE A 88 -17.68 6.01 -3.30
C PHE A 88 -17.89 6.50 -4.75
N PRO A 89 -17.65 7.79 -5.03
CA PRO A 89 -17.56 8.25 -6.40
C PRO A 89 -16.42 7.51 -7.11
N ARG A 90 -16.43 7.54 -8.43
CA ARG A 90 -15.32 6.97 -9.21
C ARG A 90 -14.05 7.75 -8.92
N LEU A 91 -13.13 7.13 -8.18
CA LEU A 91 -11.82 7.70 -7.89
C LEU A 91 -10.91 7.66 -9.13
N GLN A 92 -10.02 8.65 -9.23
CA GLN A 92 -8.94 8.64 -10.21
C GLN A 92 -7.80 7.70 -9.77
N ALA A 93 -7.54 7.61 -8.46
CA ALA A 93 -6.56 6.69 -7.89
C ALA A 93 -6.95 5.21 -8.07
N GLY A 94 -5.95 4.33 -8.18
CA GLY A 94 -6.16 2.89 -8.03
C GLY A 94 -6.40 2.55 -6.56
N LEU A 95 -7.26 1.59 -6.27
CA LEU A 95 -7.49 1.13 -4.90
C LEU A 95 -6.73 -0.17 -4.62
N VAL A 96 -6.01 -0.20 -3.49
CA VAL A 96 -5.34 -1.38 -2.95
C VAL A 96 -5.84 -1.61 -1.53
N LEU A 97 -6.19 -2.84 -1.19
CA LEU A 97 -6.48 -3.24 0.19
C LEU A 97 -5.22 -3.86 0.82
N MET A 98 -4.85 -3.39 2.00
CA MET A 98 -3.80 -4.00 2.82
C MET A 98 -4.44 -4.62 4.07
N GLY A 99 -4.13 -5.88 4.33
CA GLY A 99 -4.66 -6.58 5.49
C GLY A 99 -4.05 -7.95 5.67
N TYR A 100 -4.64 -8.74 6.57
CA TYR A 100 -4.12 -10.05 6.97
C TYR A 100 -5.01 -11.17 6.47
N MET A 101 -4.45 -12.37 6.35
CA MET A 101 -5.16 -13.51 5.75
C MET A 101 -6.37 -13.96 6.56
N ASN A 102 -6.31 -13.91 7.89
CA ASN A 102 -7.40 -14.40 8.74
C ASN A 102 -8.76 -13.70 8.48
N PRO A 103 -8.89 -12.37 8.41
CA PRO A 103 -10.14 -11.71 8.01
C PRO A 103 -10.66 -12.14 6.64
N ILE A 104 -9.75 -12.39 5.67
CA ILE A 104 -10.11 -12.83 4.32
C ILE A 104 -10.64 -14.27 4.34
N LEU A 105 -9.99 -15.17 5.08
CA LEU A 105 -10.45 -16.55 5.27
C LEU A 105 -11.85 -16.59 5.89
N GLN A 106 -12.10 -15.75 6.91
CA GLN A 106 -13.40 -15.67 7.56
C GLN A 106 -14.49 -15.07 6.65
N TYR A 107 -14.12 -14.18 5.75
CA TYR A 107 -15.05 -13.64 4.75
C TYR A 107 -15.37 -14.67 3.67
N GLY A 108 -14.45 -15.58 3.40
CA GLY A 108 -14.40 -16.51 2.28
C GLY A 108 -13.69 -15.89 1.07
N PRO A 109 -12.54 -16.45 0.62
CA PRO A 109 -11.70 -15.86 -0.42
C PRO A 109 -12.43 -15.52 -1.72
N ASP A 110 -13.30 -16.40 -2.22
CA ASP A 110 -14.11 -16.15 -3.42
C ASP A 110 -15.10 -14.99 -3.26
N SER A 111 -15.74 -14.91 -2.09
CA SER A 111 -16.66 -13.82 -1.77
C SER A 111 -15.92 -12.51 -1.61
N PHE A 112 -14.75 -12.55 -0.96
CA PHE A 112 -13.86 -11.39 -0.82
C PHE A 112 -13.41 -10.87 -2.19
N ALA A 113 -12.89 -11.74 -3.05
CA ALA A 113 -12.39 -11.34 -4.38
C ALA A 113 -13.51 -10.72 -5.24
N ARG A 114 -14.73 -11.32 -5.23
CA ARG A 114 -15.89 -10.76 -5.93
C ARG A 114 -16.24 -9.37 -5.36
N ASP A 115 -16.43 -9.28 -4.05
CA ASP A 115 -16.92 -8.07 -3.39
C ASP A 115 -15.86 -6.94 -3.43
N ALA A 116 -14.58 -7.28 -3.41
CA ALA A 116 -13.47 -6.33 -3.59
C ALA A 116 -13.41 -5.79 -5.04
N ALA A 117 -13.57 -6.66 -6.05
CA ALA A 117 -13.65 -6.24 -7.44
C ALA A 117 -14.84 -5.31 -7.69
N ASP A 118 -16.03 -5.66 -7.16
CA ASP A 118 -17.24 -4.83 -7.25
C ASP A 118 -17.06 -3.46 -6.53
N ALA A 119 -16.17 -3.40 -5.54
CA ALA A 119 -15.79 -2.17 -4.83
C ALA A 119 -14.69 -1.36 -5.54
N GLY A 120 -14.21 -1.81 -6.71
CA GLY A 120 -13.19 -1.13 -7.50
C GLY A 120 -11.75 -1.38 -7.02
N VAL A 121 -11.54 -2.37 -6.15
CA VAL A 121 -10.20 -2.76 -5.70
C VAL A 121 -9.43 -3.41 -6.84
N ALA A 122 -8.21 -2.95 -7.08
CA ALA A 122 -7.33 -3.44 -8.13
C ALA A 122 -6.12 -4.22 -7.58
N GLY A 123 -5.85 -4.18 -6.28
CA GLY A 123 -4.76 -4.94 -5.68
C GLY A 123 -4.97 -5.24 -4.22
N CYS A 124 -4.26 -6.28 -3.74
CA CYS A 124 -4.23 -6.64 -2.32
C CYS A 124 -2.77 -6.82 -1.87
N ILE A 125 -2.46 -6.38 -0.65
CA ILE A 125 -1.22 -6.60 0.07
C ILE A 125 -1.56 -7.44 1.30
N ILE A 126 -1.02 -8.66 1.39
CA ILE A 126 -1.31 -9.61 2.47
C ILE A 126 0.03 -10.08 3.06
N PRO A 127 0.55 -9.39 4.09
CA PRO A 127 1.92 -9.60 4.57
C PRO A 127 2.21 -10.97 5.19
N ASP A 128 1.19 -11.64 5.68
CA ASP A 128 1.26 -12.95 6.37
C ASP A 128 1.03 -14.15 5.45
N VAL A 129 0.96 -13.94 4.13
CA VAL A 129 0.84 -15.04 3.15
C VAL A 129 2.17 -15.24 2.41
N PRO A 130 2.90 -16.33 2.70
CA PRO A 130 4.12 -16.65 1.96
C PRO A 130 3.81 -17.08 0.52
N LEU A 131 4.81 -16.96 -0.36
CA LEU A 131 4.65 -17.26 -1.79
C LEU A 131 4.10 -18.65 -2.04
N GLU A 132 4.57 -19.65 -1.30
CA GLU A 132 4.20 -21.06 -1.40
C GLU A 132 2.71 -21.30 -1.14
N GLU A 133 2.11 -20.52 -0.25
CA GLU A 133 0.70 -20.62 0.12
C GLU A 133 -0.20 -19.66 -0.67
N SER A 134 0.40 -18.75 -1.42
CA SER A 134 -0.34 -17.68 -2.12
C SER A 134 -1.04 -18.12 -3.40
N GLY A 135 -0.76 -19.32 -3.91
CA GLY A 135 -1.17 -19.78 -5.25
C GLY A 135 -2.68 -19.71 -5.49
N GLU A 136 -3.47 -20.28 -4.58
CA GLU A 136 -4.93 -20.29 -4.67
C GLU A 136 -5.51 -18.89 -4.54
N LEU A 137 -5.06 -18.13 -3.53
CA LEU A 137 -5.52 -16.76 -3.33
C LEU A 137 -5.20 -15.88 -4.54
N ARG A 138 -3.99 -15.99 -5.10
CA ARG A 138 -3.58 -15.24 -6.29
C ARG A 138 -4.45 -15.59 -7.51
N ALA A 139 -4.75 -16.87 -7.72
CA ALA A 139 -5.64 -17.31 -8.79
C ALA A 139 -7.06 -16.72 -8.62
N THR A 140 -7.59 -16.79 -7.40
CA THR A 140 -8.92 -16.27 -7.04
C THR A 140 -9.02 -14.75 -7.26
N LEU A 141 -8.01 -13.99 -6.79
CA LEU A 141 -7.93 -12.54 -6.98
C LEU A 141 -7.70 -12.17 -8.44
N GLY A 142 -6.75 -12.85 -9.12
CA GLY A 142 -6.40 -12.60 -10.52
C GLY A 142 -7.57 -12.84 -11.48
N ALA A 143 -8.43 -13.84 -11.21
CA ALA A 143 -9.67 -14.07 -11.96
C ALA A 143 -10.64 -12.88 -11.91
N ARG A 144 -10.44 -11.94 -10.98
CA ARG A 144 -11.21 -10.69 -10.82
C ARG A 144 -10.41 -9.44 -11.17
N GLY A 145 -9.20 -9.58 -11.75
CA GLY A 145 -8.34 -8.46 -12.09
C GLY A 145 -7.69 -7.77 -10.88
N ILE A 146 -7.62 -8.45 -9.74
CA ILE A 146 -6.98 -7.95 -8.52
C ILE A 146 -5.59 -8.57 -8.41
N ALA A 147 -4.54 -7.73 -8.41
CA ALA A 147 -3.16 -8.18 -8.23
C ALA A 147 -2.87 -8.50 -6.75
N LEU A 148 -2.23 -9.61 -6.47
CA LEU A 148 -1.61 -9.84 -5.17
C LEU A 148 -0.19 -9.26 -5.20
N ILE A 149 0.01 -8.16 -4.49
CA ILE A 149 1.24 -7.36 -4.51
C ILE A 149 2.29 -8.03 -3.62
N PRO A 150 3.48 -8.35 -4.14
CA PRO A 150 4.55 -8.95 -3.36
C PRO A 150 5.23 -7.92 -2.46
N LEU A 151 5.64 -8.36 -1.26
CA LEU A 151 6.49 -7.60 -0.36
C LEU A 151 7.90 -8.16 -0.40
N VAL A 152 8.89 -7.28 -0.60
CA VAL A 152 10.29 -7.64 -0.53
C VAL A 152 11.04 -6.70 0.42
N GLY A 153 11.98 -7.23 1.18
CA GLY A 153 12.74 -6.48 2.15
C GLY A 153 14.22 -6.87 2.18
N GLN A 154 14.95 -6.35 3.15
CA GLN A 154 16.39 -6.59 3.30
C GLN A 154 16.75 -8.07 3.37
N ASN A 155 15.91 -8.88 4.01
CA ASN A 155 16.12 -10.31 4.21
C ASN A 155 15.60 -11.17 3.04
N THR A 156 15.01 -10.56 2.00
CA THR A 156 14.53 -11.31 0.84
C THR A 156 15.73 -11.64 -0.06
N ALA A 157 16.03 -12.94 -0.21
CA ALA A 157 17.09 -13.39 -1.11
C ALA A 157 16.76 -13.06 -2.57
N GLU A 158 17.78 -12.88 -3.42
CA GLU A 158 17.59 -12.57 -4.85
C GLU A 158 16.82 -13.67 -5.59
N GLU A 159 17.08 -14.94 -5.26
CA GLU A 159 16.35 -16.06 -5.81
C GLU A 159 14.86 -15.95 -5.51
N ARG A 160 14.53 -15.63 -4.27
CA ARG A 160 13.14 -15.37 -3.84
C ARG A 160 12.52 -14.17 -4.57
N MET A 161 13.27 -13.11 -4.80
CA MET A 161 12.79 -11.97 -5.61
C MET A 161 12.47 -12.42 -7.04
N ARG A 162 13.29 -13.29 -7.65
CA ARG A 162 13.00 -13.83 -9.00
C ARG A 162 11.77 -14.73 -9.02
N GLU A 163 11.55 -15.54 -7.98
CA GLU A 163 10.32 -16.33 -7.84
C GLU A 163 9.08 -15.44 -7.77
N TYR A 164 9.12 -14.38 -6.96
CA TYR A 164 8.05 -13.38 -6.94
C TYR A 164 7.87 -12.72 -8.31
N ALA A 165 8.96 -12.33 -8.97
CA ALA A 165 8.90 -11.66 -10.27
C ALA A 165 8.19 -12.48 -11.35
N ALA A 166 8.31 -13.83 -11.29
CA ALA A 166 7.70 -14.73 -12.26
C ALA A 166 6.16 -14.80 -12.17
N VAL A 167 5.58 -14.36 -11.04
CA VAL A 167 4.15 -14.55 -10.76
C VAL A 167 3.41 -13.28 -10.34
N SER A 168 4.10 -12.15 -10.21
CA SER A 168 3.53 -10.91 -9.68
C SER A 168 3.04 -9.98 -10.77
N GLU A 169 2.06 -9.17 -10.43
CA GLU A 169 1.48 -8.12 -11.25
C GLU A 169 1.35 -6.82 -10.44
N GLY A 170 1.07 -5.71 -11.12
CA GLY A 170 0.84 -4.43 -10.49
C GLY A 170 2.13 -3.69 -10.16
N PHE A 171 2.69 -3.90 -8.99
CA PHE A 171 3.96 -3.32 -8.54
C PHE A 171 4.59 -4.18 -7.45
N VAL A 172 5.81 -3.85 -7.06
CA VAL A 172 6.51 -4.51 -5.95
C VAL A 172 6.60 -3.55 -4.77
N TYR A 173 6.17 -3.99 -3.61
CA TYR A 173 6.29 -3.21 -2.39
C TYR A 173 7.64 -3.50 -1.72
N VAL A 174 8.55 -2.53 -1.73
CA VAL A 174 9.84 -2.63 -1.05
C VAL A 174 9.68 -2.09 0.37
N VAL A 175 9.77 -3.00 1.35
CA VAL A 175 9.60 -2.66 2.77
C VAL A 175 10.92 -2.49 3.47
N SER A 176 10.98 -1.55 4.41
CA SER A 176 12.06 -1.45 5.38
C SER A 176 11.80 -2.40 6.55
N VAL A 177 12.85 -2.98 7.11
CA VAL A 177 12.74 -3.68 8.40
C VAL A 177 12.32 -2.69 9.49
N MET A 178 11.27 -3.00 10.21
CA MET A 178 10.81 -2.23 11.37
C MET A 178 11.94 -2.07 12.39
N GLY A 179 12.16 -0.83 12.88
CA GLY A 179 13.07 -0.57 13.99
C GLY A 179 14.05 0.59 13.80
N THR A 180 14.15 1.18 12.62
CA THR A 180 15.02 2.35 12.40
C THR A 180 14.22 3.64 12.22
N THR A 181 13.28 3.91 13.12
CA THR A 181 12.55 5.19 13.19
C THR A 181 13.42 6.28 13.82
N GLY A 182 14.47 6.67 13.13
CA GLY A 182 15.22 7.90 13.43
C GLY A 182 15.12 8.82 12.22
N VAL A 183 14.90 10.12 12.45
CA VAL A 183 15.01 11.15 11.43
C VAL A 183 16.44 11.09 10.87
N ARG A 184 16.61 10.46 9.70
CA ARG A 184 17.89 10.43 8.97
C ARG A 184 17.70 11.18 7.66
N ASP A 185 18.75 11.89 7.25
CA ASP A 185 18.73 12.70 6.03
C ASP A 185 18.82 11.89 4.73
N GLY A 186 18.71 10.55 4.79
CA GLY A 186 18.72 9.65 3.64
C GLY A 186 18.34 8.22 3.97
N LEU A 187 18.21 7.39 2.94
CA LEU A 187 17.93 5.95 3.10
C LEU A 187 19.16 5.22 3.65
N PRO A 188 18.98 4.23 4.54
CA PRO A 188 20.09 3.38 4.99
C PRO A 188 20.74 2.62 3.82
N PRO A 189 22.06 2.35 3.87
CA PRO A 189 22.76 1.59 2.82
C PRO A 189 22.10 0.25 2.48
N GLN A 190 21.57 -0.44 3.50
CA GLN A 190 20.87 -1.71 3.33
C GLN A 190 19.60 -1.57 2.48
N MET A 191 18.91 -0.43 2.57
CA MET A 191 17.73 -0.15 1.76
C MET A 191 18.12 0.12 0.30
N LEU A 192 19.20 0.85 0.06
CA LEU A 192 19.74 1.09 -1.29
C LEU A 192 20.14 -0.24 -1.95
N ASP A 193 20.74 -1.16 -1.18
CA ASP A 193 21.06 -2.50 -1.67
C ASP A 193 19.78 -3.30 -2.00
N THR A 194 18.77 -3.24 -1.14
CA THR A 194 17.48 -3.89 -1.41
C THR A 194 16.82 -3.35 -2.68
N LEU A 195 16.81 -2.03 -2.87
CA LEU A 195 16.29 -1.40 -4.09
C LEU A 195 17.05 -1.86 -5.33
N ARG A 196 18.39 -1.97 -5.25
CA ARG A 196 19.22 -2.46 -6.37
C ARG A 196 18.83 -3.89 -6.74
N ARG A 197 18.84 -4.82 -5.76
CA ARG A 197 18.47 -6.23 -5.96
C ARG A 197 17.04 -6.37 -6.51
N ALA A 198 16.10 -5.57 -5.99
CA ALA A 198 14.73 -5.56 -6.50
C ALA A 198 14.68 -5.05 -7.95
N ARG A 199 15.43 -3.97 -8.28
CA ARG A 199 15.50 -3.44 -9.64
C ARG A 199 16.06 -4.46 -10.64
N ASP A 200 17.04 -5.27 -10.22
CA ASP A 200 17.64 -6.31 -11.05
C ASP A 200 16.71 -7.53 -11.24
N ALA A 201 15.85 -7.81 -10.25
CA ALA A 201 14.97 -8.96 -10.27
C ALA A 201 13.61 -8.71 -10.96
N PHE A 202 13.07 -7.48 -10.85
CA PHE A 202 11.72 -7.16 -11.30
C PHE A 202 11.70 -6.18 -12.47
N SER A 203 10.82 -6.46 -13.44
CA SER A 203 10.41 -5.48 -14.47
C SER A 203 9.25 -4.59 -14.03
N LEU A 204 8.60 -4.94 -12.95
CA LEU A 204 7.50 -4.18 -12.35
C LEU A 204 8.02 -2.90 -11.65
N PRO A 205 7.18 -1.85 -11.53
CA PRO A 205 7.51 -0.69 -10.74
C PRO A 205 7.78 -1.03 -9.27
N LEU A 206 8.74 -0.33 -8.67
CA LEU A 206 9.08 -0.47 -7.26
C LEU A 206 8.44 0.64 -6.44
N ALA A 207 7.61 0.29 -5.46
CA ALA A 207 7.03 1.20 -4.49
C ALA A 207 7.79 1.08 -3.16
N LEU A 208 8.34 2.19 -2.69
CA LEU A 208 9.13 2.23 -1.45
C LEU A 208 8.25 2.63 -0.26
N GLY A 209 8.07 1.71 0.69
CA GLY A 209 7.42 1.93 1.98
C GLY A 209 8.46 1.99 3.11
N PHE A 210 8.98 3.16 3.37
CA PHE A 210 10.08 3.36 4.34
C PHE A 210 9.84 4.58 5.22
N GLY A 211 8.81 4.62 6.04
CA GLY A 211 8.66 5.73 6.99
C GLY A 211 8.86 7.12 6.36
N LEU A 212 8.58 7.23 5.06
CA LEU A 212 8.70 8.47 4.31
C LEU A 212 7.77 9.51 4.92
N ASN A 213 8.31 10.69 5.21
CA ASN A 213 7.54 11.79 5.79
C ASN A 213 7.80 13.13 5.09
N ARG A 214 8.79 13.21 4.20
CA ARG A 214 9.17 14.39 3.39
C ARG A 214 9.80 13.98 2.06
N PRO A 215 9.56 14.76 0.99
CA PRO A 215 10.06 14.45 -0.36
C PRO A 215 11.58 14.39 -0.44
N GLU A 216 12.30 15.23 0.33
CA GLU A 216 13.78 15.32 0.31
C GLU A 216 14.46 13.98 0.65
N GLN A 217 13.73 13.07 1.31
CA GLN A 217 14.24 11.72 1.56
C GLN A 217 14.43 10.91 0.28
N LEU A 218 13.64 11.21 -0.77
CA LEU A 218 13.80 10.59 -2.09
C LEU A 218 14.91 11.22 -2.91
N ASP A 219 15.19 12.51 -2.70
CA ASP A 219 16.26 13.23 -3.40
C ASP A 219 17.65 12.67 -3.03
N ALA A 220 17.77 12.12 -1.83
CA ALA A 220 18.98 11.45 -1.36
C ALA A 220 19.22 10.06 -1.99
N VAL A 221 18.25 9.53 -2.75
CA VAL A 221 18.38 8.23 -3.43
C VAL A 221 19.17 8.42 -4.73
N PRO A 222 20.26 7.66 -4.97
CA PRO A 222 21.04 7.78 -6.20
C PRO A 222 20.19 7.66 -7.46
N ALA A 223 20.53 8.43 -8.49
CA ALA A 223 19.93 8.31 -9.81
C ALA A 223 20.04 6.85 -10.31
N GLY A 224 18.96 6.30 -10.84
CA GLY A 224 18.86 4.90 -11.25
C GLY A 224 18.38 3.92 -10.18
N LEU A 225 18.41 4.31 -8.88
CA LEU A 225 17.81 3.54 -7.78
C LEU A 225 16.54 4.19 -7.21
N GLN A 226 16.15 5.35 -7.71
CA GLN A 226 14.93 6.03 -7.25
C GLN A 226 13.72 5.12 -7.41
N PRO A 227 12.88 5.00 -6.36
CA PRO A 227 11.66 4.22 -6.46
C PRO A 227 10.69 4.84 -7.47
N ASP A 228 9.85 4.00 -8.08
CA ASP A 228 8.83 4.46 -9.02
C ASP A 228 7.62 5.04 -8.29
N ALA A 229 7.39 4.60 -7.04
CA ALA A 229 6.34 5.10 -6.17
C ALA A 229 6.83 5.25 -4.73
N ALA A 230 6.24 6.20 -4.00
CA ALA A 230 6.45 6.43 -2.57
C ALA A 230 5.19 6.07 -1.79
N VAL A 231 5.34 5.25 -0.74
CA VAL A 231 4.25 4.85 0.14
C VAL A 231 4.44 5.52 1.51
N PHE A 232 3.40 6.15 2.00
CA PHE A 232 3.41 6.81 3.31
C PHE A 232 2.15 6.48 4.11
N GLY A 233 2.35 5.88 5.27
CA GLY A 233 1.29 5.51 6.20
C GLY A 233 1.36 6.33 7.48
N SER A 234 2.28 6.00 8.38
CA SER A 234 2.34 6.57 9.72
C SER A 234 2.44 8.11 9.75
N ALA A 235 3.11 8.72 8.77
CA ALA A 235 3.22 10.17 8.67
C ALA A 235 1.86 10.80 8.30
N LEU A 236 1.17 10.22 7.32
CA LEU A 236 -0.17 10.65 6.92
C LEU A 236 -1.19 10.45 8.05
N LEU A 237 -1.19 9.28 8.71
CA LEU A 237 -2.10 9.03 9.83
C LEU A 237 -1.91 10.05 10.96
N ARG A 238 -0.66 10.37 11.33
CA ARG A 238 -0.38 11.44 12.32
C ARG A 238 -0.85 12.82 11.86
N HIS A 239 -0.72 13.13 10.56
CA HIS A 239 -1.20 14.38 9.98
C HIS A 239 -2.73 14.50 10.12
N ILE A 240 -3.45 13.44 9.77
CA ILE A 240 -4.91 13.38 9.87
C ILE A 240 -5.37 13.40 11.35
N ASP A 241 -4.67 12.71 12.24
CA ASP A 241 -4.99 12.66 13.68
C ASP A 241 -4.81 14.03 14.35
N ALA A 242 -3.89 14.84 13.84
CA ALA A 242 -3.74 16.23 14.25
C ALA A 242 -4.87 17.17 13.74
N GLY A 243 -5.90 16.62 13.09
CA GLY A 243 -7.05 17.37 12.57
C GLY A 243 -6.80 18.08 11.24
N ARG A 244 -5.68 17.81 10.57
CA ARG A 244 -5.32 18.42 9.29
C ARG A 244 -5.96 17.66 8.12
N PRO A 245 -6.37 18.35 7.03
CA PRO A 245 -6.90 17.71 5.83
C PRO A 245 -5.92 16.71 5.22
N ALA A 246 -6.42 15.53 4.80
CA ALA A 246 -5.58 14.48 4.25
C ALA A 246 -4.86 14.91 2.96
N GLY A 247 -5.54 15.71 2.13
CA GLY A 247 -5.01 16.21 0.86
C GLY A 247 -3.79 17.11 1.02
N GLU A 248 -3.76 17.98 2.06
CA GLU A 248 -2.63 18.87 2.32
C GLU A 248 -1.30 18.12 2.51
N PHE A 249 -1.35 16.88 2.99
CA PHE A 249 -0.14 16.05 3.12
C PHE A 249 0.49 15.75 1.77
N LEU A 250 -0.32 15.53 0.74
CA LEU A 250 0.18 15.21 -0.60
C LEU A 250 0.73 16.43 -1.34
N ASP A 251 0.26 17.64 -1.01
CA ASP A 251 0.72 18.86 -1.66
C ASP A 251 2.24 19.11 -1.46
N ALA A 252 2.79 18.64 -0.34
CA ALA A 252 4.22 18.70 -0.09
C ALA A 252 5.06 17.74 -0.97
N TRP A 253 4.43 16.78 -1.65
CA TRP A 253 5.08 15.75 -2.48
C TRP A 253 4.98 16.01 -3.98
N ARG A 254 4.47 17.16 -4.38
CA ARG A 254 4.24 17.58 -5.77
C ARG A 254 5.31 18.50 -6.32
#